data_45272295b7121a0ea19314c188882440
#
_entry.id   45272295b7121a0ea19314c188882440
#
_cell.length_a   1.000
_cell.length_b   1.000
_cell.length_c   1.000
_cell.angle_alpha   90.00
_cell.angle_beta   90.00
_cell.angle_gamma   90.00
#
_symmetry.space_group_name_H-M   'P 1'
#
loop_
_entity.id
_entity.type
_entity.pdbx_description
1 polymer ?
#
loop_
_entity_poly.entity_id
_entity_poly.type
_entity_poly.pdbx_seq_one_letter_code
_entity_poly.pdbx_strand_id
1 'polypeptide(L)'
;LLRKAPMEMIFSQLLILDQISDRATYDALIPSLLENIGQITHANRAYIFSIHEEEECYYQNTYEWCQDGVTPQIENLQHVPAALIPYWDDTLRRGKAISIWDLETFKDTMPAEYNILHAQDIHGIAVLPIFAAGKFVGFIGLDDPDHSVYDIASKMLQVISGHLGCIRSHLDAQEALRESRARLESQLISLQRETHLVDALASGYRCIVRCNLTQDTFETIKGVPRCPTGTPGVFSEWVRKAYDEYIIHASAPDFLSFFDRKQLLAAL
;
A
#
# COMPACT_ATOMS: atom_id res chain seq x y z
N LEU A 1 -9.91 -40.33 20.68
CA LEU A 1 -9.62 -40.24 19.23
C LEU A 1 -10.28 -39.06 18.55
N LEU A 2 -11.46 -38.61 18.99
CA LEU A 2 -12.23 -37.49 18.41
C LEU A 2 -11.64 -36.07 18.65
N ARG A 3 -10.66 -35.89 19.54
CA ARG A 3 -10.06 -34.57 19.84
C ARG A 3 -8.85 -34.19 18.97
N LYS A 4 -8.28 -35.09 18.21
CA LYS A 4 -7.14 -34.79 17.32
C LYS A 4 -7.58 -34.25 15.95
N ALA A 5 -8.68 -34.73 15.42
CA ALA A 5 -9.18 -34.35 14.11
C ALA A 5 -9.37 -32.82 13.90
N PRO A 6 -9.99 -32.07 14.84
CA PRO A 6 -10.18 -30.61 14.63
C PRO A 6 -8.88 -29.82 14.57
N MET A 7 -7.88 -30.22 15.35
CA MET A 7 -6.58 -29.54 15.37
C MET A 7 -5.80 -29.81 14.08
N GLU A 8 -5.84 -31.04 13.58
CA GLU A 8 -5.22 -31.41 12.30
C GLU A 8 -5.85 -30.67 11.13
N MET A 9 -7.17 -30.47 11.18
CA MET A 9 -7.92 -29.71 10.19
C MET A 9 -7.50 -28.22 10.18
N ILE A 10 -7.35 -27.58 11.34
CA ILE A 10 -6.85 -26.21 11.43
C ILE A 10 -5.42 -26.13 10.90
N PHE A 11 -4.54 -27.06 11.27
CA PHE A 11 -3.15 -27.06 10.79
C PHE A 11 -3.06 -27.20 9.28
N SER A 12 -3.91 -28.01 8.65
CA SER A 12 -3.90 -28.14 7.17
C SER A 12 -4.22 -26.81 6.47
N GLN A 13 -5.12 -26.00 7.04
CA GLN A 13 -5.43 -24.69 6.49
C GLN A 13 -4.27 -23.69 6.66
N LEU A 14 -3.59 -23.73 7.81
CA LEU A 14 -2.41 -22.89 8.03
C LEU A 14 -1.28 -23.21 7.05
N LEU A 15 -1.08 -24.48 6.70
CA LEU A 15 -0.08 -24.88 5.70
C LEU A 15 -0.39 -24.31 4.30
N ILE A 16 -1.67 -24.12 3.95
CA ILE A 16 -2.04 -23.45 2.70
C ILE A 16 -1.68 -21.97 2.79
N LEU A 17 -2.00 -21.31 3.90
CA LEU A 17 -1.71 -19.90 4.11
C LEU A 17 -0.20 -19.61 4.12
N ASP A 18 0.62 -20.50 4.65
CA ASP A 18 2.09 -20.36 4.68
C ASP A 18 2.73 -20.40 3.27
N GLN A 19 2.02 -20.88 2.26
CA GLN A 19 2.49 -20.87 0.86
C GLN A 19 2.29 -19.52 0.16
N ILE A 20 1.55 -18.60 0.77
CA ILE A 20 1.25 -17.29 0.19
C ILE A 20 2.46 -16.37 0.36
N SER A 21 3.14 -16.10 -0.76
CA SER A 21 4.33 -15.25 -0.80
C SER A 21 4.11 -13.90 -1.50
N ASP A 22 3.08 -13.81 -2.32
CA ASP A 22 2.74 -12.64 -3.12
C ASP A 22 1.24 -12.60 -3.45
N ARG A 23 0.80 -11.53 -4.14
CA ARG A 23 -0.61 -11.35 -4.49
C ARG A 23 -1.15 -12.45 -5.40
N ALA A 24 -0.35 -12.91 -6.35
CA ALA A 24 -0.77 -13.96 -7.29
C ALA A 24 -1.01 -15.30 -6.58
N THR A 25 -0.12 -15.69 -5.66
CA THR A 25 -0.29 -16.88 -4.83
C THR A 25 -1.46 -16.73 -3.86
N TYR A 26 -1.71 -15.53 -3.33
CA TYR A 26 -2.91 -15.24 -2.52
C TYR A 26 -4.17 -15.51 -3.32
N ASP A 27 -4.31 -14.90 -4.51
CA ASP A 27 -5.51 -15.02 -5.36
C ASP A 27 -5.73 -16.47 -5.84
N ALA A 28 -4.66 -17.24 -6.00
CA ALA A 28 -4.73 -18.65 -6.41
C ALA A 28 -5.13 -19.60 -5.26
N LEU A 29 -4.71 -19.33 -4.03
CA LEU A 29 -4.87 -20.26 -2.90
C LEU A 29 -6.12 -20.00 -2.06
N ILE A 30 -6.63 -18.76 -2.01
CA ILE A 30 -7.82 -18.41 -1.22
C ILE A 30 -9.07 -19.20 -1.63
N PRO A 31 -9.37 -19.43 -2.92
CA PRO A 31 -10.51 -20.27 -3.30
C PRO A 31 -10.44 -21.69 -2.72
N SER A 32 -9.28 -22.33 -2.77
CA SER A 32 -9.07 -23.68 -2.19
C SER A 32 -9.17 -23.66 -0.65
N LEU A 33 -8.72 -22.57 0.00
CA LEU A 33 -8.90 -22.39 1.43
C LEU A 33 -10.37 -22.34 1.80
N LEU A 34 -11.18 -21.52 1.09
CA LEU A 34 -12.62 -21.39 1.33
C LEU A 34 -13.36 -22.70 1.07
N GLU A 35 -13.03 -23.41 0.00
CA GLU A 35 -13.57 -24.74 -0.29
C GLU A 35 -13.31 -25.70 0.86
N ASN A 36 -12.08 -25.81 1.33
CA ASN A 36 -11.73 -26.69 2.44
C ASN A 36 -12.47 -26.31 3.73
N ILE A 37 -12.58 -25.03 4.05
CA ILE A 37 -13.30 -24.55 5.23
C ILE A 37 -14.78 -24.90 5.11
N GLY A 38 -15.40 -24.59 3.97
CA GLY A 38 -16.81 -24.89 3.70
C GLY A 38 -17.12 -26.40 3.82
N GLN A 39 -16.29 -27.26 3.23
CA GLN A 39 -16.44 -28.72 3.31
C GLN A 39 -16.27 -29.24 4.75
N ILE A 40 -15.29 -28.75 5.49
CA ILE A 40 -15.02 -29.15 6.88
C ILE A 40 -16.17 -28.75 7.80
N THR A 41 -16.76 -27.58 7.56
CA THR A 41 -17.83 -27.02 8.40
C THR A 41 -19.23 -27.38 7.90
N HIS A 42 -19.32 -28.08 6.77
CA HIS A 42 -20.58 -28.35 6.07
C HIS A 42 -21.41 -27.08 5.83
N ALA A 43 -20.73 -25.95 5.59
CA ALA A 43 -21.39 -24.69 5.34
C ALA A 43 -21.95 -24.63 3.91
N ASN A 44 -23.01 -23.86 3.73
CA ASN A 44 -23.59 -23.59 2.40
C ASN A 44 -22.67 -22.69 1.58
N ARG A 45 -22.04 -21.68 2.23
CA ARG A 45 -21.06 -20.76 1.62
C ARG A 45 -19.91 -20.48 2.57
N ALA A 46 -18.75 -20.20 1.99
CA ALA A 46 -17.60 -19.61 2.67
C ALA A 46 -17.12 -18.43 1.83
N TYR A 47 -16.86 -17.28 2.46
CA TYR A 47 -16.58 -16.06 1.73
C TYR A 47 -15.62 -15.12 2.45
N ILE A 48 -14.99 -14.23 1.67
CA ILE A 48 -14.20 -13.11 2.17
C ILE A 48 -14.70 -11.83 1.53
N PHE A 49 -15.01 -10.84 2.39
CA PHE A 49 -15.33 -9.49 1.98
C PHE A 49 -14.17 -8.56 2.29
N SER A 50 -13.85 -7.68 1.35
CA SER A 50 -12.98 -6.54 1.56
C SER A 50 -13.80 -5.29 1.81
N ILE A 51 -13.27 -4.36 2.63
CA ILE A 51 -13.85 -3.04 2.82
C ILE A 51 -13.12 -2.02 1.95
N HIS A 52 -13.85 -1.10 1.35
CA HIS A 52 -13.36 0.05 0.61
C HIS A 52 -13.82 1.32 1.33
N GLU A 53 -12.87 2.18 1.70
CA GLU A 53 -13.09 3.43 2.44
C GLU A 53 -12.69 4.60 1.55
N GLU A 54 -13.45 4.83 0.48
CA GLU A 54 -13.29 5.94 -0.44
C GLU A 54 -14.27 7.08 -0.08
N GLU A 55 -14.94 7.69 -1.06
CA GLU A 55 -15.99 8.69 -0.81
C GLU A 55 -17.20 8.09 -0.10
N GLU A 56 -17.56 6.85 -0.45
CA GLU A 56 -18.57 6.03 0.20
C GLU A 56 -17.95 4.73 0.70
N CYS A 57 -18.22 4.37 1.97
CA CYS A 57 -17.75 3.12 2.55
C CYS A 57 -18.62 1.96 2.10
N TYR A 58 -18.02 0.96 1.44
CA TYR A 58 -18.73 -0.23 0.97
C TYR A 58 -17.93 -1.51 1.17
N TYR A 59 -18.64 -2.62 1.17
CA TYR A 59 -18.09 -3.96 1.21
C TYR A 59 -18.20 -4.63 -0.16
N GLN A 60 -17.17 -5.40 -0.51
CA GLN A 60 -17.10 -6.17 -1.75
C GLN A 60 -16.86 -7.63 -1.42
N ASN A 61 -17.68 -8.54 -1.92
CA ASN A 61 -17.42 -9.98 -1.87
C ASN A 61 -16.27 -10.30 -2.83
N THR A 62 -15.07 -10.55 -2.27
CA THR A 62 -13.85 -10.73 -3.06
C THR A 62 -13.62 -12.19 -3.46
N TYR A 63 -14.01 -13.10 -2.57
CA TYR A 63 -13.89 -14.55 -2.78
C TYR A 63 -15.08 -15.24 -2.16
N GLU A 64 -15.61 -16.22 -2.89
CA GLU A 64 -16.73 -17.03 -2.44
C GLU A 64 -16.56 -18.47 -2.91
N TRP A 65 -16.87 -19.40 -2.03
CA TRP A 65 -17.10 -20.80 -2.34
C TRP A 65 -18.51 -21.17 -1.94
N CYS A 66 -19.21 -21.94 -2.78
CA CYS A 66 -20.54 -22.43 -2.52
C CYS A 66 -20.55 -23.95 -2.60
N GLN A 67 -21.35 -24.58 -1.72
CA GLN A 67 -21.67 -26.00 -1.81
C GLN A 67 -22.48 -26.27 -3.08
N ASP A 68 -22.39 -27.48 -3.60
CA ASP A 68 -23.14 -27.90 -4.77
C ASP A 68 -24.66 -27.67 -4.55
N GLY A 69 -25.29 -26.97 -5.51
CA GLY A 69 -26.70 -26.61 -5.47
C GLY A 69 -27.00 -25.29 -4.77
N VAL A 70 -26.05 -24.64 -4.14
CA VAL A 70 -26.19 -23.30 -3.54
C VAL A 70 -25.88 -22.22 -4.58
N THR A 71 -26.76 -21.23 -4.71
CA THR A 71 -26.58 -20.13 -5.67
C THR A 71 -25.48 -19.18 -5.21
N PRO A 72 -24.43 -18.91 -6.00
CA PRO A 72 -23.42 -17.90 -5.68
C PRO A 72 -24.01 -16.49 -5.60
N GLN A 73 -23.48 -15.69 -4.69
CA GLN A 73 -23.86 -14.28 -4.50
C GLN A 73 -22.75 -13.29 -4.81
N ILE A 74 -21.57 -13.77 -5.17
CA ILE A 74 -20.40 -12.92 -5.41
C ILE A 74 -20.69 -11.78 -6.39
N GLU A 75 -21.38 -12.04 -7.50
CA GLU A 75 -21.72 -11.02 -8.50
C GLU A 75 -22.73 -9.97 -8.00
N ASN A 76 -23.61 -10.37 -7.05
CA ASN A 76 -24.64 -9.50 -6.48
C ASN A 76 -24.11 -8.62 -5.34
N LEU A 77 -22.97 -9.01 -4.74
CA LEU A 77 -22.40 -8.40 -3.53
C LEU A 77 -21.08 -7.68 -3.81
N GLN A 78 -20.94 -7.08 -5.00
CA GLN A 78 -19.73 -6.35 -5.39
C GLN A 78 -19.65 -4.93 -4.82
N HIS A 79 -20.79 -4.34 -4.45
CA HIS A 79 -20.84 -3.00 -3.87
C HIS A 79 -21.97 -2.91 -2.85
N VAL A 80 -21.69 -3.34 -1.61
CA VAL A 80 -22.65 -3.30 -0.50
C VAL A 80 -22.32 -2.10 0.39
N PRO A 81 -23.08 -1.00 0.33
CA PRO A 81 -22.87 0.15 1.19
C PRO A 81 -22.86 -0.25 2.67
N ALA A 82 -21.91 0.23 3.45
CA ALA A 82 -21.83 -0.08 4.89
C ALA A 82 -23.11 0.34 5.65
N ALA A 83 -23.79 1.38 5.16
CA ALA A 83 -25.07 1.84 5.70
C ALA A 83 -26.21 0.81 5.60
N LEU A 84 -26.11 -0.19 4.72
CA LEU A 84 -27.09 -1.27 4.58
C LEU A 84 -26.89 -2.39 5.61
N ILE A 85 -25.71 -2.47 6.23
CA ILE A 85 -25.35 -3.48 7.23
C ILE A 85 -24.74 -2.85 8.50
N PRO A 86 -25.47 -1.90 9.14
CA PRO A 86 -24.90 -1.06 10.21
C PRO A 86 -24.52 -1.85 11.46
N TYR A 87 -25.25 -2.90 11.80
CA TYR A 87 -24.91 -3.76 12.93
C TYR A 87 -23.61 -4.53 12.68
N TRP A 88 -23.43 -5.02 11.45
CA TRP A 88 -22.19 -5.73 11.07
C TRP A 88 -21.01 -4.76 11.03
N ASP A 89 -21.17 -3.61 10.38
CA ASP A 89 -20.09 -2.60 10.29
C ASP A 89 -19.57 -2.19 11.68
N ASP A 90 -20.48 -1.84 12.60
CA ASP A 90 -20.10 -1.46 13.97
C ASP A 90 -19.46 -2.63 14.74
N THR A 91 -20.04 -3.83 14.66
CA THR A 91 -19.58 -5.00 15.42
C THR A 91 -18.20 -5.47 14.95
N LEU A 92 -18.01 -5.59 13.62
CA LEU A 92 -16.77 -6.10 13.04
C LEU A 92 -15.62 -5.10 13.18
N ARG A 93 -15.87 -3.79 13.02
CA ARG A 93 -14.86 -2.75 13.27
C ARG A 93 -14.35 -2.72 14.70
N ARG A 94 -15.17 -3.12 15.66
CA ARG A 94 -14.77 -3.30 17.07
C ARG A 94 -14.01 -4.60 17.35
N GLY A 95 -13.73 -5.39 16.33
CA GLY A 95 -13.03 -6.67 16.45
C GLY A 95 -13.88 -7.80 17.02
N LYS A 96 -15.19 -7.65 17.02
CA LYS A 96 -16.12 -8.68 17.55
C LYS A 96 -16.60 -9.58 16.42
N ALA A 97 -16.66 -10.87 16.70
CA ALA A 97 -17.28 -11.86 15.82
C ALA A 97 -18.83 -11.71 15.83
N ILE A 98 -19.44 -12.03 14.71
CA ILE A 98 -20.88 -12.20 14.59
C ILE A 98 -21.15 -13.71 14.48
N SER A 99 -21.97 -14.23 15.38
CA SER A 99 -22.20 -15.65 15.54
C SER A 99 -23.69 -15.85 15.79
N ILE A 100 -24.40 -16.31 14.78
CA ILE A 100 -25.86 -16.43 14.78
C ILE A 100 -26.24 -17.85 14.34
N TRP A 101 -26.94 -18.56 15.21
CA TRP A 101 -27.41 -19.92 14.98
C TRP A 101 -28.79 -19.97 14.36
N ASP A 102 -29.63 -19.05 14.79
CA ASP A 102 -31.03 -18.94 14.41
C ASP A 102 -31.26 -17.46 14.12
N LEU A 103 -31.33 -17.16 12.83
CA LEU A 103 -31.50 -15.80 12.33
C LEU A 103 -32.76 -15.15 12.84
N GLU A 104 -33.83 -15.95 13.09
CA GLU A 104 -35.13 -15.43 13.57
C GLU A 104 -35.00 -14.73 14.93
N THR A 105 -34.06 -15.17 15.77
CA THR A 105 -33.81 -14.55 17.09
C THR A 105 -33.17 -13.17 17.01
N PHE A 106 -32.62 -12.77 15.85
CA PHE A 106 -31.96 -11.50 15.62
C PHE A 106 -32.79 -10.49 14.81
N LYS A 107 -34.00 -10.83 14.40
CA LYS A 107 -34.84 -9.99 13.59
C LYS A 107 -35.04 -8.57 14.12
N ASP A 108 -35.23 -8.40 15.41
CA ASP A 108 -35.39 -7.10 16.06
C ASP A 108 -34.06 -6.40 16.37
N THR A 109 -32.95 -7.15 16.48
CA THR A 109 -31.64 -6.63 16.81
C THR A 109 -30.92 -6.04 15.60
N MET A 110 -31.08 -6.66 14.42
CA MET A 110 -30.45 -6.25 13.18
C MET A 110 -31.41 -6.39 12.00
N PRO A 111 -32.47 -5.58 11.94
CA PRO A 111 -33.55 -5.76 10.96
C PRO A 111 -33.11 -5.56 9.51
N ALA A 112 -32.11 -4.72 9.26
CA ALA A 112 -31.56 -4.48 7.91
C ALA A 112 -30.85 -5.74 7.39
N GLU A 113 -29.91 -6.26 8.18
CA GLU A 113 -29.17 -7.47 7.84
C GLU A 113 -30.05 -8.70 7.82
N TYR A 114 -31.01 -8.81 8.75
CA TYR A 114 -31.99 -9.88 8.75
C TYR A 114 -32.72 -10.00 7.40
N ASN A 115 -33.19 -8.88 6.85
CA ASN A 115 -33.89 -8.90 5.56
C ASN A 115 -33.01 -9.38 4.41
N ILE A 116 -31.73 -8.99 4.43
CA ILE A 116 -30.74 -9.37 3.40
C ILE A 116 -30.45 -10.87 3.50
N LEU A 117 -30.23 -11.39 4.70
CA LEU A 117 -29.90 -12.80 4.93
C LEU A 117 -31.09 -13.70 4.69
N HIS A 118 -32.28 -13.32 5.17
CA HIS A 118 -33.51 -14.07 5.00
C HIS A 118 -33.89 -14.18 3.51
N ALA A 119 -33.66 -13.13 2.71
CA ALA A 119 -33.94 -13.17 1.26
C ALA A 119 -33.01 -14.15 0.51
N GLN A 120 -31.90 -14.56 1.10
CA GLN A 120 -30.94 -15.53 0.57
C GLN A 120 -31.11 -16.94 1.17
N ASP A 121 -32.16 -17.16 1.94
CA ASP A 121 -32.47 -18.44 2.63
C ASP A 121 -31.34 -18.86 3.60
N ILE A 122 -30.75 -17.88 4.28
CA ILE A 122 -29.67 -18.08 5.28
C ILE A 122 -30.34 -18.15 6.66
N HIS A 123 -29.99 -19.17 7.43
CA HIS A 123 -30.55 -19.43 8.77
C HIS A 123 -29.56 -19.18 9.89
N GLY A 124 -28.26 -19.32 9.60
CA GLY A 124 -27.20 -19.12 10.55
C GLY A 124 -25.91 -18.61 9.91
N ILE A 125 -25.10 -17.87 10.67
CA ILE A 125 -23.85 -17.30 10.18
C ILE A 125 -22.75 -17.34 11.23
N ALA A 126 -21.51 -17.44 10.76
CA ALA A 126 -20.31 -17.21 11.57
C ALA A 126 -19.40 -16.26 10.80
N VAL A 127 -19.21 -15.04 11.29
CA VAL A 127 -18.42 -13.99 10.63
C VAL A 127 -17.37 -13.43 11.57
N LEU A 128 -16.14 -13.34 11.11
CA LEU A 128 -15.01 -12.79 11.86
C LEU A 128 -14.30 -11.67 11.09
N PRO A 129 -13.94 -10.58 11.78
CA PRO A 129 -13.22 -9.48 11.16
C PRO A 129 -11.78 -9.84 10.82
N ILE A 130 -11.26 -9.25 9.74
CA ILE A 130 -9.86 -9.33 9.36
C ILE A 130 -9.21 -7.96 9.62
N PHE A 131 -8.12 -7.95 10.39
CA PHE A 131 -7.34 -6.76 10.67
C PHE A 131 -5.93 -6.90 10.09
N ALA A 132 -5.51 -5.94 9.27
CA ALA A 132 -4.15 -5.83 8.73
C ALA A 132 -3.46 -4.60 9.34
N ALA A 133 -2.33 -4.81 10.02
CA ALA A 133 -1.59 -3.75 10.72
C ALA A 133 -2.48 -2.89 11.65
N GLY A 134 -3.45 -3.53 12.33
CA GLY A 134 -4.38 -2.84 13.23
C GLY A 134 -5.54 -2.12 12.56
N LYS A 135 -5.61 -2.09 11.21
CA LYS A 135 -6.72 -1.52 10.45
C LYS A 135 -7.70 -2.65 10.06
N PHE A 136 -9.00 -2.40 10.21
CA PHE A 136 -10.03 -3.30 9.70
C PHE A 136 -10.03 -3.27 8.16
N VAL A 137 -9.85 -4.45 7.54
CA VAL A 137 -9.72 -4.58 6.08
C VAL A 137 -10.82 -5.44 5.45
N GLY A 138 -11.70 -5.99 6.24
CA GLY A 138 -12.80 -6.83 5.79
C GLY A 138 -13.14 -7.94 6.77
N PHE A 139 -13.79 -8.99 6.29
CA PHE A 139 -14.18 -10.12 7.13
C PHE A 139 -14.21 -11.42 6.34
N ILE A 140 -14.12 -12.54 7.05
CA ILE A 140 -14.35 -13.90 6.55
C ILE A 140 -15.61 -14.45 7.21
N GLY A 141 -16.44 -15.16 6.46
CA GLY A 141 -17.69 -15.69 6.96
C GLY A 141 -18.08 -17.04 6.37
N LEU A 142 -19.01 -17.67 7.07
CA LEU A 142 -19.72 -18.91 6.68
C LEU A 142 -21.22 -18.71 6.81
N ASP A 143 -21.97 -19.18 5.83
CA ASP A 143 -23.42 -19.30 5.90
C ASP A 143 -23.79 -20.74 6.20
N ASP A 144 -24.73 -20.91 7.13
CA ASP A 144 -25.31 -22.19 7.57
C ASP A 144 -24.27 -23.29 7.87
N PRO A 145 -23.22 -23.03 8.67
CA PRO A 145 -22.33 -24.11 9.10
C PRO A 145 -23.07 -25.11 9.99
N ASP A 146 -22.73 -26.41 9.85
CA ASP A 146 -23.37 -27.47 10.63
C ASP A 146 -23.25 -27.19 12.15
N HIS A 147 -24.35 -27.33 12.85
CA HIS A 147 -24.47 -27.09 14.29
C HIS A 147 -23.49 -27.92 15.12
N SER A 148 -23.21 -29.13 14.71
CA SER A 148 -22.32 -30.06 15.43
C SER A 148 -20.84 -29.66 15.40
N VAL A 149 -20.42 -28.84 14.41
CA VAL A 149 -19.02 -28.40 14.23
C VAL A 149 -18.81 -26.90 14.42
N TYR A 150 -19.84 -26.19 14.83
CA TYR A 150 -19.82 -24.72 14.90
C TYR A 150 -18.72 -24.15 15.82
N ASP A 151 -18.53 -24.68 17.01
CA ASP A 151 -17.46 -24.24 17.91
C ASP A 151 -16.08 -24.40 17.28
N ILE A 152 -15.93 -25.44 16.46
CA ILE A 152 -14.71 -25.70 15.69
C ILE A 152 -14.62 -24.69 14.54
N ALA A 153 -15.70 -24.45 13.84
CA ALA A 153 -15.79 -23.47 12.75
C ALA A 153 -15.41 -22.08 13.24
N SER A 154 -15.98 -21.61 14.35
CA SER A 154 -15.66 -20.31 14.94
C SER A 154 -14.18 -20.18 15.31
N LYS A 155 -13.59 -21.19 15.96
CA LYS A 155 -12.19 -21.21 16.33
C LYS A 155 -11.27 -21.27 15.12
N MET A 156 -11.64 -22.04 14.10
CA MET A 156 -10.90 -22.13 12.84
C MET A 156 -10.90 -20.79 12.12
N LEU A 157 -12.06 -20.17 11.97
CA LEU A 157 -12.18 -18.85 11.38
C LEU A 157 -11.37 -17.80 12.16
N GLN A 158 -11.32 -17.86 13.49
CA GLN A 158 -10.53 -16.94 14.31
C GLN A 158 -9.04 -17.03 14.02
N VAL A 159 -8.50 -18.24 13.88
CA VAL A 159 -7.09 -18.44 13.53
C VAL A 159 -6.82 -17.98 12.11
N ILE A 160 -7.70 -18.33 11.18
CA ILE A 160 -7.55 -18.00 9.75
C ILE A 160 -7.68 -16.49 9.54
N SER A 161 -8.64 -15.81 10.16
CA SER A 161 -8.81 -14.36 10.02
C SER A 161 -7.57 -13.59 10.51
N GLY A 162 -6.96 -14.04 11.61
CA GLY A 162 -5.69 -13.49 12.11
C GLY A 162 -4.54 -13.68 11.13
N HIS A 163 -4.42 -14.89 10.53
CA HIS A 163 -3.39 -15.18 9.52
C HIS A 163 -3.59 -14.39 8.24
N LEU A 164 -4.82 -14.30 7.73
CA LEU A 164 -5.17 -13.49 6.55
C LEU A 164 -4.79 -12.03 6.77
N GLY A 165 -5.03 -11.51 7.96
CA GLY A 165 -4.62 -10.16 8.34
C GLY A 165 -3.10 -9.95 8.31
N CYS A 166 -2.34 -10.92 8.83
CA CYS A 166 -0.87 -10.88 8.77
C CYS A 166 -0.37 -10.93 7.32
N ILE A 167 -0.89 -11.85 6.51
CA ILE A 167 -0.54 -11.98 5.10
C ILE A 167 -0.87 -10.69 4.35
N ARG A 168 -2.07 -10.12 4.55
CA ARG A 168 -2.46 -8.86 3.92
C ARG A 168 -1.51 -7.73 4.29
N SER A 169 -1.17 -7.58 5.58
CA SER A 169 -0.21 -6.59 6.04
C SER A 169 1.16 -6.75 5.37
N HIS A 170 1.60 -8.00 5.19
CA HIS A 170 2.86 -8.30 4.54
C HIS A 170 2.84 -7.93 3.04
N LEU A 171 1.78 -8.31 2.33
CA LEU A 171 1.61 -7.99 0.91
C LEU A 171 1.53 -6.48 0.66
N ASP A 172 0.77 -5.76 1.47
CA ASP A 172 0.63 -4.30 1.37
C ASP A 172 1.98 -3.60 1.64
N ALA A 173 2.76 -4.08 2.62
CA ALA A 173 4.10 -3.56 2.91
C ALA A 173 5.10 -3.84 1.77
N GLN A 174 5.05 -5.03 1.16
CA GLN A 174 5.87 -5.37 -0.01
C GLN A 174 5.54 -4.47 -1.21
N GLU A 175 4.26 -4.22 -1.46
CA GLU A 175 3.80 -3.35 -2.55
C GLU A 175 4.29 -1.90 -2.34
N ALA A 176 4.09 -1.34 -1.14
CA ALA A 176 4.56 0.00 -0.79
C ALA A 176 6.08 0.13 -0.91
N LEU A 177 6.85 -0.89 -0.51
CA LEU A 177 8.30 -0.91 -0.67
C LEU A 177 8.71 -0.94 -2.15
N ARG A 178 8.04 -1.73 -2.97
CA ARG A 178 8.27 -1.84 -4.42
C ARG A 178 8.04 -0.51 -5.13
N GLU A 179 6.93 0.17 -4.81
CA GLU A 179 6.61 1.49 -5.36
C GLU A 179 7.63 2.56 -4.93
N SER A 180 8.00 2.57 -3.64
CA SER A 180 9.01 3.48 -3.10
C SER A 180 10.35 3.30 -3.80
N ARG A 181 10.78 2.05 -4.00
CA ARG A 181 12.01 1.71 -4.70
C ARG A 181 11.99 2.17 -6.16
N ALA A 182 10.91 1.90 -6.89
CA ALA A 182 10.75 2.33 -8.28
C ALA A 182 10.81 3.87 -8.42
N ARG A 183 10.20 4.59 -7.46
CA ARG A 183 10.26 6.06 -7.41
C ARG A 183 11.68 6.56 -7.19
N LEU A 184 12.44 5.97 -6.24
CA LEU A 184 13.82 6.34 -5.97
C LEU A 184 14.72 6.05 -7.18
N GLU A 185 14.58 4.92 -7.84
CA GLU A 185 15.33 4.58 -9.06
C GLU A 185 15.05 5.59 -10.19
N SER A 186 13.79 5.99 -10.38
CA SER A 186 13.44 7.03 -11.36
C SER A 186 14.08 8.38 -11.04
N GLN A 187 14.10 8.78 -9.76
CA GLN A 187 14.75 10.02 -9.33
C GLN A 187 16.26 9.97 -9.53
N LEU A 188 16.91 8.85 -9.23
CA LEU A 188 18.35 8.66 -9.46
C LEU A 188 18.71 8.79 -10.94
N ILE A 189 17.92 8.16 -11.83
CA ILE A 189 18.13 8.27 -13.28
C ILE A 189 17.99 9.74 -13.76
N SER A 190 17.00 10.48 -13.24
CA SER A 190 16.81 11.89 -13.57
C SER A 190 18.00 12.73 -13.14
N LEU A 191 18.47 12.57 -11.89
CA LEU A 191 19.64 13.27 -11.36
C LEU A 191 20.91 12.94 -12.16
N GLN A 192 21.12 11.69 -12.52
CA GLN A 192 22.26 11.28 -13.34
C GLN A 192 22.23 11.96 -14.72
N ARG A 193 21.06 12.05 -15.36
CA ARG A 193 20.91 12.75 -16.66
C ARG A 193 21.25 14.22 -16.55
N GLU A 194 20.78 14.89 -15.50
CA GLU A 194 21.12 16.30 -15.25
C GLU A 194 22.63 16.49 -15.03
N THR A 195 23.26 15.61 -14.25
CA THR A 195 24.71 15.66 -14.03
C THR A 195 25.49 15.43 -15.33
N HIS A 196 25.08 14.44 -16.13
CA HIS A 196 25.70 14.18 -17.44
C HIS A 196 25.55 15.34 -18.42
N LEU A 197 24.39 16.03 -18.42
CA LEU A 197 24.20 17.23 -19.24
C LEU A 197 25.11 18.37 -18.82
N VAL A 198 25.23 18.61 -17.50
CA VAL A 198 26.17 19.62 -16.97
C VAL A 198 27.59 19.26 -17.33
N ASP A 199 28.02 18.00 -17.18
CA ASP A 199 29.36 17.55 -17.54
C ASP A 199 29.63 17.66 -19.05
N ALA A 200 28.67 17.33 -19.90
CA ALA A 200 28.76 17.45 -21.36
C ALA A 200 28.92 18.93 -21.78
N LEU A 201 28.05 19.81 -21.24
CA LEU A 201 28.16 21.26 -21.47
C LEU A 201 29.46 21.84 -20.92
N ALA A 202 29.88 21.32 -19.76
CA ALA A 202 31.10 21.73 -19.11
C ALA A 202 32.41 21.28 -19.83
N SER A 203 32.34 20.27 -20.72
CA SER A 203 33.52 19.68 -21.35
C SER A 203 34.33 20.68 -22.17
N GLY A 204 33.68 21.67 -22.77
CA GLY A 204 34.29 22.74 -23.55
C GLY A 204 34.91 23.87 -22.72
N TYR A 205 34.66 23.93 -21.42
CA TYR A 205 35.14 25.02 -20.56
C TYR A 205 36.24 24.54 -19.62
N ARG A 206 37.24 25.43 -19.40
CA ARG A 206 38.34 25.14 -18.47
C ARG A 206 37.93 25.28 -17.00
N CYS A 207 37.02 26.21 -16.72
CA CYS A 207 36.49 26.48 -15.40
C CYS A 207 35.00 26.83 -15.49
N ILE A 208 34.18 26.34 -14.54
CA ILE A 208 32.77 26.69 -14.41
C ILE A 208 32.50 27.06 -12.96
N VAL A 209 31.82 28.17 -12.77
CA VAL A 209 31.57 28.74 -11.45
C VAL A 209 30.05 28.99 -11.32
N ARG A 210 29.46 28.59 -10.22
CA ARG A 210 28.09 28.94 -9.83
C ARG A 210 28.15 30.13 -8.88
N CYS A 211 27.41 31.19 -9.18
CA CYS A 211 27.40 32.40 -8.39
C CYS A 211 26.02 32.65 -7.78
N ASN A 212 25.99 33.10 -6.53
CA ASN A 212 24.80 33.70 -5.91
C ASN A 212 25.06 35.23 -5.84
N LEU A 213 24.45 35.96 -6.78
CA LEU A 213 24.66 37.42 -6.88
C LEU A 213 24.05 38.18 -5.71
N THR A 214 22.98 37.65 -5.09
CA THR A 214 22.34 38.28 -3.92
C THR A 214 23.25 38.25 -2.69
N GLN A 215 23.91 37.10 -2.49
CA GLN A 215 24.79 36.89 -1.32
C GLN A 215 26.28 37.22 -1.60
N ASP A 216 26.63 37.56 -2.85
CA ASP A 216 27.99 37.76 -3.31
C ASP A 216 28.92 36.57 -3.07
N THR A 217 28.39 35.36 -3.31
CA THR A 217 29.14 34.12 -3.12
C THR A 217 29.29 33.35 -4.43
N PHE A 218 30.31 32.50 -4.52
CA PHE A 218 30.51 31.57 -5.60
C PHE A 218 30.98 30.21 -5.11
N GLU A 219 30.80 29.22 -5.96
CA GLU A 219 31.33 27.86 -5.81
C GLU A 219 31.81 27.36 -7.16
N THR A 220 33.01 26.76 -7.19
CA THR A 220 33.59 26.19 -8.41
C THR A 220 32.98 24.81 -8.69
N ILE A 221 32.22 24.67 -9.77
CA ILE A 221 31.64 23.41 -10.24
C ILE A 221 32.68 22.58 -11.01
N LYS A 222 33.43 23.21 -11.89
CA LYS A 222 34.58 22.62 -12.59
C LYS A 222 35.77 23.50 -12.38
N GLY A 223 36.79 22.97 -11.74
CA GLY A 223 37.96 23.73 -11.33
C GLY A 223 39.20 23.49 -12.19
N VAL A 224 40.18 24.37 -11.99
CA VAL A 224 41.59 24.25 -12.46
C VAL A 224 42.48 24.10 -11.23
N PRO A 225 43.79 23.68 -11.38
CA PRO A 225 44.65 23.44 -10.22
C PRO A 225 44.76 24.60 -9.21
N ARG A 226 44.55 25.85 -9.65
CA ARG A 226 44.60 27.05 -8.80
C ARG A 226 43.22 27.42 -8.19
N CYS A 227 42.14 26.85 -8.71
CA CYS A 227 40.77 27.00 -8.18
C CYS A 227 40.07 25.64 -8.28
N PRO A 228 40.32 24.74 -7.33
CA PRO A 228 39.75 23.36 -7.37
C PRO A 228 38.23 23.35 -7.32
N THR A 229 37.67 22.27 -7.81
CA THR A 229 36.22 22.02 -7.70
C THR A 229 35.78 22.06 -6.24
N GLY A 230 34.62 22.68 -5.96
CA GLY A 230 34.09 22.82 -4.61
C GLY A 230 34.67 23.99 -3.81
N THR A 231 35.53 24.84 -4.43
CA THR A 231 36.07 26.02 -3.74
C THR A 231 34.99 27.09 -3.60
N PRO A 232 34.56 27.44 -2.38
CA PRO A 232 33.69 28.57 -2.14
C PRO A 232 34.44 29.88 -2.01
N GLY A 233 33.79 31.00 -2.26
CA GLY A 233 34.42 32.33 -2.06
C GLY A 233 33.43 33.48 -2.27
N VAL A 234 34.01 34.72 -2.22
CA VAL A 234 33.29 35.96 -2.52
C VAL A 234 33.39 36.21 -4.02
N PHE A 235 32.22 36.33 -4.70
CA PHE A 235 32.16 36.47 -6.15
C PHE A 235 32.88 37.73 -6.67
N SER A 236 32.62 38.88 -6.03
CA SER A 236 33.25 40.15 -6.43
C SER A 236 34.77 40.12 -6.30
N GLU A 237 35.33 39.46 -5.29
CA GLU A 237 36.79 39.29 -5.11
C GLU A 237 37.38 38.35 -6.15
N TRP A 238 36.67 37.24 -6.45
CA TRP A 238 37.07 36.28 -7.44
C TRP A 238 37.13 36.88 -8.85
N VAL A 239 36.11 37.68 -9.24
CA VAL A 239 36.09 38.39 -10.52
C VAL A 239 37.31 39.31 -10.67
N ARG A 240 37.64 40.08 -9.64
CA ARG A 240 38.79 40.98 -9.64
C ARG A 240 40.12 40.23 -9.76
N LYS A 241 40.26 39.15 -8.97
CA LYS A 241 41.45 38.30 -9.02
C LYS A 241 41.61 37.61 -10.37
N ALA A 242 40.49 37.13 -10.97
CA ALA A 242 40.49 36.53 -12.30
C ALA A 242 40.92 37.53 -13.37
N TYR A 243 40.50 38.78 -13.29
CA TYR A 243 40.91 39.83 -14.19
C TYR A 243 42.39 40.12 -14.06
N ASP A 244 42.93 40.26 -12.85
CA ASP A 244 44.33 40.60 -12.60
C ASP A 244 45.30 39.46 -12.97
N GLU A 245 44.92 38.21 -12.72
CA GLU A 245 45.80 37.06 -12.88
C GLU A 245 45.69 36.31 -14.22
N TYR A 246 44.50 36.36 -14.88
CA TYR A 246 44.23 35.47 -16.00
C TYR A 246 43.80 36.16 -17.29
N ILE A 247 43.38 37.41 -17.21
CA ILE A 247 42.83 38.14 -18.38
C ILE A 247 43.93 39.02 -18.98
N ILE A 248 44.04 38.95 -20.31
CA ILE A 248 44.87 39.93 -21.05
C ILE A 248 44.04 41.22 -21.15
N HIS A 249 44.39 42.22 -20.36
CA HIS A 249 43.60 43.48 -20.21
C HIS A 249 43.30 44.17 -21.54
N ALA A 250 44.26 44.12 -22.48
CA ALA A 250 44.07 44.66 -23.81
C ALA A 250 42.98 43.93 -24.66
N SER A 251 42.71 42.67 -24.34
CA SER A 251 41.74 41.84 -25.06
C SER A 251 40.34 41.84 -24.45
N ALA A 252 40.18 42.29 -23.21
CA ALA A 252 38.91 42.35 -22.51
C ALA A 252 38.80 43.58 -21.59
N PRO A 253 38.82 44.82 -22.16
CA PRO A 253 38.80 46.05 -21.37
C PRO A 253 37.55 46.20 -20.51
N ASP A 254 36.40 45.61 -20.97
CA ASP A 254 35.12 45.73 -20.30
C ASP A 254 34.80 44.56 -19.34
N PHE A 255 35.78 43.68 -19.08
CA PHE A 255 35.57 42.47 -18.27
C PHE A 255 35.02 42.78 -16.90
N LEU A 256 35.63 43.73 -16.17
CA LEU A 256 35.20 44.09 -14.82
C LEU A 256 33.80 44.75 -14.80
N SER A 257 33.48 45.56 -15.82
CA SER A 257 32.15 46.16 -15.92
C SER A 257 31.09 45.13 -16.27
N PHE A 258 31.42 44.17 -17.14
CA PHE A 258 30.50 43.10 -17.52
C PHE A 258 30.15 42.18 -16.32
N PHE A 259 31.11 41.91 -15.46
CA PHE A 259 30.92 41.10 -14.26
C PHE A 259 30.64 41.91 -12.99
N ASP A 260 30.32 43.24 -13.12
CA ASP A 260 29.93 44.06 -11.99
C ASP A 260 28.59 43.53 -11.41
N ARG A 261 28.64 43.16 -10.11
CA ARG A 261 27.49 42.55 -9.43
C ARG A 261 26.21 43.38 -9.48
N LYS A 262 26.34 44.74 -9.38
CA LYS A 262 25.20 45.61 -9.41
C LYS A 262 24.55 45.66 -10.80
N GLN A 263 25.38 45.63 -11.85
CA GLN A 263 24.88 45.57 -13.22
C GLN A 263 24.23 44.21 -13.53
N LEU A 264 24.83 43.11 -13.08
CA LEU A 264 24.24 41.77 -13.22
C LEU A 264 22.89 41.64 -12.49
N LEU A 265 22.77 42.16 -11.27
CA LEU A 265 21.54 42.17 -10.52
C LEU A 265 20.44 43.08 -11.12
N ALA A 266 20.83 44.12 -11.84
CA ALA A 266 19.88 45.00 -12.53
C ALA A 266 19.39 44.44 -13.85
N ALA A 267 20.13 43.44 -14.44
CA ALA A 267 19.79 42.79 -15.68
C ALA A 267 18.95 41.51 -15.52
N LEU A 268 18.81 41.02 -14.29
CA LEU A 268 17.95 39.88 -13.92
C LEU A 268 16.57 40.31 -13.44
#